data_6359c2dcbb5adca0e9d99d615dc448d7
#
_entry.id   6359c2dcbb5adca0e9d99d615dc448d7
#
_cell.length_a   1.000
_cell.length_b   1.000
_cell.length_c   1.000
_cell.angle_alpha   90.00
_cell.angle_beta   90.00
_cell.angle_gamma   90.00
#
_symmetry.space_group_name_H-M   'P 1'
#
loop_
_entity.id
_entity.type
_entity.pdbx_description
1 polymer ?
#
loop_
_entity_poly.entity_id
_entity_poly.type
_entity_poly.pdbx_seq_one_letter_code
_entity_poly.pdbx_strand_id
1 'polypeptide(L)'
;LGLCKKLTQDLEESVVRLREFDRRRRTVFVGACAPAPFWELVPVLSTLLPGRTISTYTKDASALARDLFEERAALVVTHTPVEGDGVLRFVLGTEKLLLNVPATHPLSAYREGVTFAQMARYSFLLYAQIGDWEEIVQREMPGTHFIVQEDWDNFVSLARISALPSFSSDLVLKHFGKGEGMNVVPILDESAQMTFYCHILRRNREEFR
;
A
#
# COMPACT_ATOMS: atom_id res chain seq x y z
N LEU A 1 -33.99 11.85 39.29
CA LEU A 1 -33.69 12.22 37.92
C LEU A 1 -32.21 12.02 37.53
N GLY A 2 -31.23 12.30 38.45
CA GLY A 2 -29.78 12.14 38.16
C GLY A 2 -29.35 10.68 38.02
N LEU A 3 -29.84 9.77 38.82
CA LEU A 3 -29.48 8.35 38.80
C LEU A 3 -29.96 7.66 37.52
N CYS A 4 -31.18 7.96 37.05
CA CYS A 4 -31.70 7.40 35.80
C CYS A 4 -30.88 7.85 34.58
N LYS A 5 -30.49 9.14 34.51
CA LYS A 5 -29.63 9.64 33.43
C LYS A 5 -28.27 8.94 33.40
N LYS A 6 -27.66 8.73 34.57
CA LYS A 6 -26.38 8.04 34.68
C LYS A 6 -26.49 6.56 34.25
N LEU A 7 -27.53 5.85 34.66
CA LEU A 7 -27.78 4.47 34.24
C LEU A 7 -28.03 4.34 32.73
N THR A 8 -28.75 5.29 32.13
CA THR A 8 -28.96 5.31 30.66
C THR A 8 -27.66 5.53 29.93
N GLN A 9 -26.83 6.46 30.41
CA GLN A 9 -25.52 6.74 29.82
C GLN A 9 -24.57 5.54 29.93
N ASP A 10 -24.50 4.89 31.10
CA ASP A 10 -23.67 3.69 31.34
C ASP A 10 -24.12 2.51 30.42
N LEU A 11 -25.43 2.38 30.19
CA LEU A 11 -25.99 1.39 29.29
C LEU A 11 -25.64 1.70 27.82
N GLU A 12 -25.76 2.95 27.37
CA GLU A 12 -25.39 3.38 26.02
C GLU A 12 -23.91 3.14 25.78
N GLU A 13 -23.03 3.51 26.72
CA GLU A 13 -21.60 3.25 26.63
C GLU A 13 -21.29 1.75 26.57
N SER A 14 -22.01 0.93 27.36
CA SER A 14 -21.85 -0.53 27.33
C SER A 14 -22.29 -1.14 25.99
N VAL A 15 -23.40 -0.65 25.42
CA VAL A 15 -23.87 -1.08 24.10
C VAL A 15 -22.86 -0.69 23.00
N VAL A 16 -22.29 0.51 23.06
CA VAL A 16 -21.25 0.94 22.13
C VAL A 16 -20.03 0.02 22.23
N ARG A 17 -19.55 -0.26 23.45
CA ARG A 17 -18.41 -1.17 23.69
C ARG A 17 -18.68 -2.58 23.17
N LEU A 18 -19.87 -3.12 23.38
CA LEU A 18 -20.26 -4.43 22.87
C LEU A 18 -20.32 -4.47 21.34
N ARG A 19 -20.84 -3.41 20.70
CA ARG A 19 -20.86 -3.29 19.23
C ARG A 19 -19.45 -3.17 18.64
N GLU A 20 -18.58 -2.42 19.29
CA GLU A 20 -17.16 -2.32 18.88
C GLU A 20 -16.43 -3.65 19.05
N PHE A 21 -16.71 -4.38 20.13
CA PHE A 21 -16.15 -5.72 20.37
C PHE A 21 -16.64 -6.72 19.30
N ASP A 22 -17.94 -6.74 18.99
CA ASP A 22 -18.50 -7.60 17.94
C ASP A 22 -17.97 -7.23 16.55
N ARG A 23 -17.85 -5.92 16.26
CA ARG A 23 -17.23 -5.43 15.01
C ARG A 23 -15.77 -5.87 14.88
N ARG A 24 -14.98 -5.78 15.96
CA ARG A 24 -13.59 -6.24 15.98
C ARG A 24 -13.49 -7.75 15.75
N ARG A 25 -14.40 -8.53 16.29
CA ARG A 25 -14.45 -9.99 16.03
C ARG A 25 -14.82 -10.34 14.60
N ARG A 26 -15.61 -9.49 13.92
CA ARG A 26 -16.04 -9.70 12.52
C ARG A 26 -15.14 -9.02 11.51
N THR A 27 -14.30 -8.10 11.91
CA THR A 27 -13.42 -7.36 11.00
C THR A 27 -11.97 -7.75 11.23
N VAL A 28 -11.30 -8.13 10.15
CA VAL A 28 -9.85 -8.36 10.10
C VAL A 28 -9.20 -7.11 9.54
N PHE A 29 -8.39 -6.43 10.35
CA PHE A 29 -7.64 -5.27 9.91
C PHE A 29 -6.30 -5.71 9.36
N VAL A 30 -6.00 -5.25 8.15
CA VAL A 30 -4.78 -5.57 7.41
C VAL A 30 -4.09 -4.27 7.03
N GLY A 31 -2.89 -4.05 7.55
CA GLY A 31 -2.08 -2.88 7.22
C GLY A 31 -0.98 -3.21 6.20
N ALA A 32 -0.66 -2.28 5.31
CA ALA A 32 0.50 -2.42 4.42
C ALA A 32 1.24 -1.10 4.24
N CYS A 33 2.54 -1.17 3.97
CA CYS A 33 3.37 0.01 3.72
C CYS A 33 3.26 0.54 2.28
N ALA A 34 2.55 -0.20 1.41
CA ALA A 34 2.22 0.20 0.04
C ALA A 34 0.88 -0.44 -0.37
N PRO A 35 0.16 0.08 -1.38
CA PRO A 35 -1.16 -0.44 -1.76
C PRO A 35 -1.12 -1.79 -2.51
N ALA A 36 -0.08 -2.05 -3.29
CA ALA A 36 -0.02 -3.23 -4.15
C ALA A 36 -0.15 -4.58 -3.42
N PRO A 37 0.43 -4.80 -2.22
CA PRO A 37 0.23 -6.01 -1.45
C PRO A 37 -1.23 -6.39 -1.21
N PHE A 38 -2.15 -5.42 -1.13
CA PHE A 38 -3.57 -5.71 -0.91
C PHE A 38 -4.21 -6.45 -2.07
N TRP A 39 -3.77 -6.20 -3.31
CA TRP A 39 -4.34 -6.84 -4.50
C TRP A 39 -4.06 -8.34 -4.53
N GLU A 40 -2.93 -8.77 -3.96
CA GLU A 40 -2.58 -10.18 -3.83
C GLU A 40 -3.21 -10.82 -2.57
N LEU A 41 -3.23 -10.07 -1.45
CA LEU A 41 -3.66 -10.63 -0.16
C LEU A 41 -5.18 -10.69 0.03
N VAL A 42 -5.91 -9.64 -0.38
CA VAL A 42 -7.35 -9.57 -0.09
C VAL A 42 -8.13 -10.74 -0.70
N PRO A 43 -7.89 -11.17 -1.95
CA PRO A 43 -8.54 -12.35 -2.50
C PRO A 43 -8.27 -13.63 -1.69
N VAL A 44 -7.01 -13.82 -1.26
CA VAL A 44 -6.62 -14.98 -0.46
C VAL A 44 -7.30 -14.95 0.91
N LEU A 45 -7.24 -13.79 1.59
CA LEU A 45 -7.88 -13.63 2.91
C LEU A 45 -9.40 -13.77 2.84
N SER A 46 -10.03 -13.32 1.76
CA SER A 46 -11.47 -13.49 1.56
C SER A 46 -11.86 -14.96 1.46
N THR A 47 -10.99 -15.80 0.91
CA THR A 47 -11.19 -17.24 0.82
C THR A 47 -10.93 -17.95 2.16
N LEU A 48 -9.88 -17.51 2.88
CA LEU A 48 -9.49 -18.13 4.16
C LEU A 48 -10.43 -17.73 5.31
N LEU A 49 -11.04 -16.56 5.25
CA LEU A 49 -11.83 -15.97 6.33
C LEU A 49 -13.28 -15.69 5.86
N PRO A 50 -14.05 -16.73 5.50
CA PRO A 50 -15.40 -16.55 4.98
C PRO A 50 -16.31 -15.89 6.03
N GLY A 51 -17.08 -14.89 5.60
CA GLY A 51 -17.99 -14.15 6.48
C GLY A 51 -17.33 -13.09 7.38
N ARG A 52 -16.01 -12.89 7.29
CA ARG A 52 -15.30 -11.80 7.96
C ARG A 52 -15.23 -10.57 7.04
N THR A 53 -15.32 -9.40 7.61
CA THR A 53 -15.02 -8.15 6.90
C THR A 53 -13.50 -7.93 6.91
N ILE A 54 -12.90 -7.71 5.74
CA ILE A 54 -11.49 -7.34 5.64
C ILE A 54 -11.42 -5.83 5.46
N SER A 55 -10.71 -5.17 6.36
CA SER A 55 -10.47 -3.71 6.30
C SER A 55 -8.99 -3.46 6.09
N THR A 56 -8.65 -2.75 5.02
CA THR A 56 -7.26 -2.46 4.66
C THR A 56 -6.92 -0.99 4.90
N TYR A 57 -5.66 -0.72 5.25
CA TYR A 57 -5.15 0.64 5.39
C TYR A 57 -3.64 0.71 5.15
N THR A 58 -3.15 1.88 4.72
CA THR A 58 -1.72 2.10 4.47
C THR A 58 -1.13 3.00 5.56
N LYS A 59 0.04 2.62 6.07
CA LYS A 59 0.88 3.39 7.00
C LYS A 59 2.35 3.06 6.76
N ASP A 60 3.25 3.87 7.30
CA ASP A 60 4.68 3.55 7.36
C ASP A 60 4.98 2.25 8.12
N ALA A 61 6.10 1.60 7.80
CA ALA A 61 6.47 0.31 8.36
C ALA A 61 6.57 0.32 9.89
N SER A 62 7.02 1.44 10.49
CA SER A 62 7.17 1.56 11.95
C SER A 62 5.82 1.63 12.68
N ALA A 63 4.85 2.33 12.10
CA ALA A 63 3.49 2.40 12.62
C ALA A 63 2.78 1.05 12.46
N LEU A 64 3.01 0.35 11.36
CA LEU A 64 2.47 -1.00 11.14
C LEU A 64 3.00 -2.02 12.14
N ALA A 65 4.30 -1.96 12.46
CA ALA A 65 4.88 -2.82 13.50
C ALA A 65 4.19 -2.59 14.86
N ARG A 66 3.95 -1.34 15.24
CA ARG A 66 3.18 -1.01 16.45
C ARG A 66 1.74 -1.53 16.39
N ASP A 67 1.07 -1.34 15.26
CA ASP A 67 -0.30 -1.82 15.07
C ASP A 67 -0.40 -3.35 15.20
N LEU A 68 0.63 -4.09 14.75
CA LEU A 68 0.71 -5.54 14.91
C LEU A 68 0.85 -5.94 16.38
N PHE A 69 1.82 -5.35 17.12
CA PHE A 69 2.05 -5.69 18.52
C PHE A 69 0.90 -5.29 19.45
N GLU A 70 0.22 -4.18 19.14
CA GLU A 70 -0.96 -3.71 19.87
C GLU A 70 -2.28 -4.35 19.37
N GLU A 71 -2.18 -5.32 18.48
CA GLU A 71 -3.32 -6.07 17.91
C GLU A 71 -4.39 -5.16 17.26
N ARG A 72 -3.98 -3.97 16.80
CA ARG A 72 -4.82 -3.12 15.95
C ARG A 72 -4.93 -3.65 14.53
N ALA A 73 -3.91 -4.39 14.07
CA ALA A 73 -3.93 -5.16 12.84
C ALA A 73 -3.70 -6.65 13.14
N ALA A 74 -4.46 -7.52 12.51
CA ALA A 74 -4.26 -8.96 12.57
C ALA A 74 -3.08 -9.42 11.71
N LEU A 75 -2.80 -8.67 10.64
CA LEU A 75 -1.75 -8.90 9.67
C LEU A 75 -1.21 -7.57 9.18
N VAL A 76 0.11 -7.46 9.05
CA VAL A 76 0.76 -6.31 8.42
C VAL A 76 1.74 -6.74 7.35
N VAL A 77 1.89 -5.90 6.32
CA VAL A 77 2.86 -6.09 5.24
C VAL A 77 3.82 -4.91 5.23
N THR A 78 5.11 -5.21 5.32
CA THR A 78 6.18 -4.23 5.30
C THR A 78 7.30 -4.66 4.38
N HIS A 79 8.08 -3.71 3.85
CA HIS A 79 9.29 -4.02 3.08
C HIS A 79 10.51 -4.30 3.98
N THR A 80 10.48 -3.86 5.23
CA THR A 80 11.47 -4.19 6.24
C THR A 80 10.92 -5.25 7.19
N PRO A 81 11.71 -6.26 7.58
CA PRO A 81 11.27 -7.26 8.55
C PRO A 81 10.86 -6.62 9.88
N VAL A 82 9.68 -7.01 10.39
CA VAL A 82 9.27 -6.68 11.77
C VAL A 82 9.88 -7.74 12.68
N GLU A 83 10.82 -7.32 13.51
CA GLU A 83 11.48 -8.20 14.47
C GLU A 83 10.76 -8.16 15.82
N GLY A 84 10.69 -9.30 16.50
CA GLY A 84 10.10 -9.41 17.84
C GLY A 84 9.67 -10.83 18.18
N ASP A 85 9.60 -11.11 19.49
CA ASP A 85 9.18 -12.42 19.99
C ASP A 85 7.74 -12.71 19.57
N GLY A 86 7.55 -13.91 19.00
CA GLY A 86 6.24 -14.37 18.58
C GLY A 86 5.73 -13.79 17.26
N VAL A 87 6.54 -13.04 16.50
CA VAL A 87 6.21 -12.65 15.13
C VAL A 87 6.54 -13.79 14.18
N LEU A 88 5.60 -14.14 13.31
CA LEU A 88 5.81 -15.02 12.16
C LEU A 88 5.91 -14.15 10.92
N ARG A 89 6.93 -14.42 10.09
CA ARG A 89 7.20 -13.69 8.85
C ARG A 89 7.13 -14.63 7.67
N PHE A 90 6.51 -14.17 6.60
CA PHE A 90 6.43 -14.86 5.31
C PHE A 90 6.78 -13.88 4.20
N VAL A 91 7.54 -14.34 3.20
CA VAL A 91 7.76 -13.55 1.98
C VAL A 91 6.46 -13.55 1.19
N LEU A 92 5.92 -12.35 0.91
CA LEU A 92 4.73 -12.18 0.08
C LEU A 92 5.09 -12.13 -1.40
N GLY A 93 6.14 -11.39 -1.74
CA GLY A 93 6.61 -11.22 -3.12
C GLY A 93 7.49 -9.98 -3.26
N THR A 94 7.91 -9.71 -4.48
CA THR A 94 8.69 -8.52 -4.83
C THR A 94 7.93 -7.73 -5.87
N GLU A 95 7.77 -6.43 -5.63
CA GLU A 95 7.24 -5.46 -6.58
C GLU A 95 8.40 -4.72 -7.24
N LYS A 96 8.29 -4.47 -8.54
CA LYS A 96 9.26 -3.69 -9.32
C LYS A 96 8.62 -2.40 -9.79
N LEU A 97 9.24 -1.30 -9.44
CA LEU A 97 8.84 0.01 -9.92
C LEU A 97 9.19 0.13 -11.41
N LEU A 98 8.29 0.68 -12.17
CA LEU A 98 8.39 0.88 -13.60
C LEU A 98 8.06 2.32 -13.94
N LEU A 99 8.55 2.79 -15.06
CA LEU A 99 8.19 4.07 -15.61
C LEU A 99 7.06 3.90 -16.63
N ASN A 100 5.97 4.61 -16.43
CA ASN A 100 4.87 4.74 -17.37
C ASN A 100 5.05 6.08 -18.11
N VAL A 101 5.29 6.02 -19.42
CA VAL A 101 5.76 7.18 -20.19
C VAL A 101 4.97 7.34 -21.50
N PRO A 102 4.51 8.56 -21.83
CA PRO A 102 3.89 8.81 -23.13
C PRO A 102 4.81 8.40 -24.28
N ALA A 103 4.25 7.77 -25.32
CA ALA A 103 5.04 7.26 -26.46
C ALA A 103 5.88 8.35 -27.15
N THR A 104 5.48 9.61 -27.05
CA THR A 104 6.19 10.78 -27.61
C THR A 104 7.28 11.34 -26.69
N HIS A 105 7.34 10.90 -25.44
CA HIS A 105 8.32 11.42 -24.49
C HIS A 105 9.72 10.83 -24.75
N PRO A 106 10.83 11.61 -24.57
CA PRO A 106 12.18 11.09 -24.82
C PRO A 106 12.55 9.82 -24.08
N LEU A 107 12.07 9.65 -22.82
CA LEU A 107 12.30 8.45 -22.03
C LEU A 107 11.68 7.18 -22.64
N SER A 108 10.70 7.31 -23.53
CA SER A 108 10.09 6.20 -24.26
C SER A 108 11.07 5.45 -25.19
N ALA A 109 12.20 6.09 -25.53
CA ALA A 109 13.24 5.46 -26.35
C ALA A 109 14.11 4.45 -25.58
N TYR A 110 14.10 4.48 -24.26
CA TYR A 110 14.90 3.60 -23.40
C TYR A 110 14.23 2.24 -23.18
N ARG A 111 14.13 1.43 -24.22
CA ARG A 111 13.39 0.15 -24.18
C ARG A 111 13.99 -0.88 -23.25
N GLU A 112 15.31 -0.88 -23.08
CA GLU A 112 16.04 -1.81 -22.19
C GLU A 112 16.00 -1.37 -20.72
N GLY A 113 15.58 -0.13 -20.46
CA GLY A 113 15.45 0.44 -19.12
C GLY A 113 16.16 1.78 -18.96
N VAL A 114 15.89 2.42 -17.84
CA VAL A 114 16.39 3.76 -17.48
C VAL A 114 16.74 3.76 -16.00
N THR A 115 17.75 4.57 -15.61
CA THR A 115 18.10 4.78 -14.21
C THR A 115 17.42 6.05 -13.64
N PHE A 116 17.27 6.11 -12.32
CA PHE A 116 16.79 7.33 -11.64
C PHE A 116 17.62 8.56 -12.01
N ALA A 117 18.94 8.42 -12.10
CA ALA A 117 19.83 9.50 -12.51
C ALA A 117 19.53 10.03 -13.93
N GLN A 118 19.17 9.15 -14.87
CA GLN A 118 18.79 9.55 -16.23
C GLN A 118 17.41 10.23 -16.25
N MET A 119 16.53 9.87 -15.32
CA MET A 119 15.18 10.43 -15.21
C MET A 119 15.15 11.80 -14.52
N ALA A 120 16.04 12.08 -13.56
CA ALA A 120 16.01 13.23 -12.66
C ALA A 120 15.90 14.62 -13.35
N ARG A 121 16.27 14.72 -14.63
CA ARG A 121 16.17 15.98 -15.40
C ARG A 121 14.77 16.29 -15.95
N TYR A 122 13.83 15.39 -15.81
CA TYR A 122 12.45 15.54 -16.29
C TYR A 122 11.50 15.81 -15.12
N SER A 123 10.32 16.34 -15.43
CA SER A 123 9.23 16.45 -14.46
C SER A 123 8.33 15.23 -14.53
N PHE A 124 7.73 14.85 -13.41
CA PHE A 124 6.90 13.65 -13.28
C PHE A 124 5.55 13.96 -12.66
N LEU A 125 4.53 13.25 -13.08
CA LEU A 125 3.28 13.16 -12.37
C LEU A 125 3.42 12.06 -11.31
N LEU A 126 3.09 12.38 -10.04
CA LEU A 126 3.21 11.48 -8.91
C LEU A 126 1.86 11.36 -8.20
N TYR A 127 1.43 10.13 -7.94
CA TYR A 127 0.29 9.88 -7.07
C TYR A 127 0.76 9.81 -5.61
N ALA A 128 0.13 10.56 -4.72
CA ALA A 128 0.59 10.71 -3.33
C ALA A 128 0.40 9.45 -2.47
N GLN A 129 -0.48 8.53 -2.87
CA GLN A 129 -0.82 7.37 -2.04
C GLN A 129 -0.12 6.07 -2.51
N ILE A 130 1.16 6.18 -2.88
CA ILE A 130 1.99 5.04 -3.30
C ILE A 130 2.76 4.38 -2.14
N GLY A 131 2.57 4.87 -0.92
CA GLY A 131 3.23 4.36 0.29
C GLY A 131 4.73 4.62 0.27
N ASP A 132 5.52 3.67 0.76
CA ASP A 132 6.98 3.82 0.91
C ASP A 132 7.72 4.03 -0.43
N TRP A 133 7.07 3.82 -1.57
CA TRP A 133 7.63 4.18 -2.87
C TRP A 133 7.88 5.68 -3.05
N GLU A 134 7.07 6.53 -2.39
CA GLU A 134 7.24 7.98 -2.46
C GLU A 134 8.60 8.41 -1.90
N GLU A 135 8.97 7.88 -0.73
CA GLU A 135 10.28 8.16 -0.10
C GLU A 135 11.43 7.70 -1.00
N ILE A 136 11.33 6.51 -1.60
CA ILE A 136 12.35 5.98 -2.51
C ILE A 136 12.53 6.90 -3.71
N VAL A 137 11.45 7.25 -4.40
CA VAL A 137 11.49 8.10 -5.59
C VAL A 137 12.06 9.48 -5.27
N GLN A 138 11.67 10.09 -4.16
CA GLN A 138 12.18 11.40 -3.75
C GLN A 138 13.66 11.35 -3.36
N ARG A 139 14.11 10.29 -2.70
CA ARG A 139 15.50 10.08 -2.32
C ARG A 139 16.40 9.85 -3.53
N GLU A 140 15.96 9.03 -4.49
CA GLU A 140 16.77 8.68 -5.67
C GLU A 140 16.79 9.79 -6.72
N MET A 141 15.82 10.71 -6.69
CA MET A 141 15.73 11.81 -7.64
C MET A 141 15.62 13.18 -6.94
N PRO A 142 16.63 13.57 -6.13
CA PRO A 142 16.59 14.82 -5.39
C PRO A 142 16.58 16.00 -6.38
N GLY A 143 15.69 16.98 -6.12
CA GLY A 143 15.54 18.17 -6.97
C GLY A 143 14.69 17.97 -8.23
N THR A 144 14.19 16.76 -8.47
CA THR A 144 13.22 16.51 -9.54
C THR A 144 11.89 17.20 -9.23
N HIS A 145 11.30 17.82 -10.25
CA HIS A 145 10.00 18.47 -10.11
C HIS A 145 8.87 17.42 -10.23
N PHE A 146 8.16 17.19 -9.12
CA PHE A 146 6.99 16.32 -9.08
C PHE A 146 5.71 17.15 -9.06
N ILE A 147 4.75 16.78 -9.91
CA ILE A 147 3.37 17.28 -9.87
C ILE A 147 2.57 16.22 -9.12
N VAL A 148 2.33 16.47 -7.83
CA VAL A 148 1.69 15.51 -6.93
C VAL A 148 0.18 15.61 -7.02
N GLN A 149 -0.49 14.47 -7.11
CA GLN A 149 -1.94 14.35 -7.08
C GLN A 149 -2.37 13.44 -5.94
N GLU A 150 -3.27 13.92 -5.09
CA GLU A 150 -3.84 13.17 -3.96
C GLU A 150 -5.06 12.35 -4.37
N ASP A 151 -5.79 12.82 -5.37
CA ASP A 151 -6.97 12.17 -5.91
C ASP A 151 -6.62 11.30 -7.12
N TRP A 152 -7.09 10.04 -7.10
CA TRP A 152 -6.81 9.06 -8.14
C TRP A 152 -7.40 9.42 -9.50
N ASP A 153 -8.63 9.94 -9.54
CA ASP A 153 -9.31 10.27 -10.80
C ASP A 153 -8.64 11.46 -11.47
N ASN A 154 -8.21 12.46 -10.68
CA ASN A 154 -7.40 13.58 -11.16
C ASN A 154 -6.04 13.10 -11.67
N PHE A 155 -5.36 12.20 -10.95
CA PHE A 155 -4.10 11.61 -11.39
C PHE A 155 -4.27 10.92 -12.75
N VAL A 156 -5.25 10.03 -12.88
CA VAL A 156 -5.52 9.29 -14.13
C VAL A 156 -5.88 10.25 -15.28
N SER A 157 -6.68 11.26 -15.00
CA SER A 157 -7.07 12.28 -16.00
C SER A 157 -5.86 13.06 -16.50
N LEU A 158 -5.00 13.52 -15.59
CA LEU A 158 -3.76 14.22 -15.94
C LEU A 158 -2.76 13.31 -16.66
N ALA A 159 -2.63 12.07 -16.26
CA ALA A 159 -1.75 11.10 -16.93
C ALA A 159 -2.13 10.86 -18.40
N ARG A 160 -3.43 10.95 -18.71
CA ARG A 160 -3.94 10.79 -20.10
C ARG A 160 -3.70 12.00 -20.98
N ILE A 161 -3.82 13.22 -20.42
CA ILE A 161 -3.79 14.47 -21.21
C ILE A 161 -2.45 15.19 -21.17
N SER A 162 -1.60 14.89 -20.18
CA SER A 162 -0.27 15.50 -20.07
C SER A 162 0.79 14.66 -20.80
N ALA A 163 1.87 15.33 -21.21
CA ALA A 163 3.06 14.65 -21.72
C ALA A 163 4.01 14.18 -20.62
N LEU A 164 3.56 14.17 -19.36
CA LEU A 164 4.38 13.83 -18.21
C LEU A 164 4.47 12.31 -18.02
N PRO A 165 5.67 11.77 -17.78
CA PRO A 165 5.83 10.42 -17.28
C PRO A 165 5.31 10.30 -15.85
N SER A 166 4.95 9.08 -15.47
CA SER A 166 4.52 8.73 -14.12
C SER A 166 5.10 7.37 -13.72
N PHE A 167 5.06 7.07 -12.42
CA PHE A 167 5.47 5.76 -11.95
C PHE A 167 4.32 4.75 -12.03
N SER A 168 4.68 3.49 -12.23
CA SER A 168 3.83 2.32 -12.22
C SER A 168 4.58 1.17 -11.56
N SER A 169 4.05 -0.02 -11.54
CA SER A 169 4.77 -1.21 -11.13
C SER A 169 4.34 -2.43 -11.94
N ASP A 170 5.08 -3.52 -11.81
CA ASP A 170 4.72 -4.81 -12.42
C ASP A 170 3.38 -5.33 -11.87
N LEU A 171 3.07 -5.09 -10.58
CA LEU A 171 1.78 -5.44 -9.99
C LEU A 171 0.65 -4.56 -10.53
N VAL A 172 0.88 -3.26 -10.72
CA VAL A 172 -0.11 -2.38 -11.40
C VAL A 172 -0.39 -2.90 -12.80
N LEU A 173 0.64 -3.24 -13.57
CA LEU A 173 0.47 -3.77 -14.92
C LEU A 173 -0.27 -5.11 -14.94
N LYS A 174 0.02 -5.99 -13.99
CA LYS A 174 -0.64 -7.29 -13.85
C LYS A 174 -2.15 -7.16 -13.61
N HIS A 175 -2.56 -6.21 -12.76
CA HIS A 175 -3.95 -6.07 -12.35
C HIS A 175 -4.77 -5.11 -13.20
N PHE A 176 -4.16 -4.05 -13.74
CA PHE A 176 -4.85 -2.95 -14.42
C PHE A 176 -4.40 -2.74 -15.87
N GLY A 177 -3.30 -3.39 -16.27
CA GLY A 177 -2.72 -3.17 -17.59
C GLY A 177 -2.01 -1.83 -17.72
N LYS A 178 -1.51 -1.55 -18.91
CA LYS A 178 -0.89 -0.26 -19.25
C LYS A 178 -1.93 0.75 -19.74
N GLY A 179 -1.71 2.03 -19.49
CA GLY A 179 -2.53 3.10 -20.05
C GLY A 179 -2.44 3.17 -21.58
N GLU A 180 -3.52 3.60 -22.22
CA GLU A 180 -3.55 3.80 -23.67
C GLU A 180 -2.54 4.90 -24.08
N GLY A 181 -1.79 4.68 -25.17
CA GLY A 181 -0.77 5.62 -25.63
C GLY A 181 0.49 5.68 -24.77
N MET A 182 0.60 4.84 -23.72
CA MET A 182 1.75 4.80 -22.83
C MET A 182 2.68 3.64 -23.16
N ASN A 183 3.97 3.87 -23.02
CA ASN A 183 5.00 2.84 -22.99
C ASN A 183 5.43 2.58 -21.53
N VAL A 184 5.81 1.35 -21.26
CA VAL A 184 6.38 0.97 -19.98
C VAL A 184 7.86 0.76 -20.15
N VAL A 185 8.66 1.43 -19.31
CA VAL A 185 10.12 1.35 -19.33
C VAL A 185 10.59 0.83 -17.98
N PRO A 186 11.43 -0.22 -17.93
CA PRO A 186 12.01 -0.71 -16.70
C PRO A 186 12.90 0.34 -16.02
N ILE A 187 12.91 0.38 -14.69
CA ILE A 187 13.89 1.14 -13.91
C ILE A 187 14.96 0.16 -13.47
N LEU A 188 16.22 0.47 -13.76
CA LEU A 188 17.35 -0.46 -13.64
C LEU A 188 18.02 -0.44 -12.27
N ASP A 189 17.72 0.56 -11.44
CA ASP A 189 18.30 0.70 -10.12
C ASP A 189 17.77 -0.41 -9.18
N GLU A 190 18.64 -0.93 -8.32
CA GLU A 190 18.25 -1.95 -7.33
C GLU A 190 17.19 -1.42 -6.36
N SER A 191 17.21 -0.12 -6.04
CA SER A 191 16.21 0.54 -5.21
C SER A 191 14.82 0.61 -5.85
N ALA A 192 14.69 0.31 -7.14
CA ALA A 192 13.40 0.16 -7.84
C ALA A 192 12.73 -1.20 -7.60
N GLN A 193 13.20 -1.97 -6.63
CA GLN A 193 12.61 -3.24 -6.23
C GLN A 193 12.31 -3.23 -4.73
N MET A 194 11.12 -3.71 -4.34
CA MET A 194 10.69 -3.78 -2.96
C MET A 194 10.14 -5.17 -2.67
N THR A 195 10.82 -5.90 -1.77
CA THR A 195 10.32 -7.20 -1.30
C THR A 195 9.42 -6.98 -0.10
N PHE A 196 8.21 -7.51 -0.17
CA PHE A 196 7.22 -7.43 0.89
C PHE A 196 7.22 -8.69 1.75
N TYR A 197 7.11 -8.46 3.05
CA TYR A 197 6.98 -9.48 4.08
C TYR A 197 5.65 -9.33 4.79
N CYS A 198 4.92 -10.41 4.87
CA CYS A 198 3.69 -10.52 5.64
C CYS A 198 4.05 -10.96 7.07
N HIS A 199 3.50 -10.27 8.06
CA HIS A 199 3.74 -10.53 9.49
C HIS A 199 2.42 -10.75 10.21
N ILE A 200 2.40 -11.80 11.05
CA ILE A 200 1.30 -12.09 11.98
C ILE A 200 1.90 -12.44 13.35
N LEU A 201 1.13 -12.26 14.41
CA LEU A 201 1.51 -12.80 15.71
C LEU A 201 1.29 -14.30 15.74
N ARG A 202 2.24 -15.06 16.28
CA ARG A 202 2.17 -16.55 16.38
C ARG A 202 0.89 -17.03 17.05
N ARG A 203 0.40 -16.31 18.05
CA ARG A 203 -0.85 -16.62 18.76
C ARG A 203 -2.10 -16.52 17.86
N ASN A 204 -2.02 -15.73 16.77
CA ASN A 204 -3.12 -15.53 15.83
C ASN A 204 -3.01 -16.47 14.61
N ARG A 205 -2.02 -17.38 14.59
CA ARG A 205 -1.76 -18.27 13.44
C ARG A 205 -2.96 -19.12 13.05
N GLU A 206 -3.71 -19.61 14.04
CA GLU A 206 -4.87 -20.48 13.79
C GLU A 206 -6.00 -19.76 13.05
N GLU A 207 -6.05 -18.42 13.11
CA GLU A 207 -7.02 -17.60 12.39
C GLU A 207 -6.78 -17.61 10.87
N PHE A 208 -5.56 -17.92 10.43
CA PHE A 208 -5.12 -17.88 9.03
C PHE A 208 -4.77 -19.29 8.47
N ARG A 209 -5.43 -20.34 8.96
CA ARG A 209 -5.28 -21.72 8.49
C ARG A 209 -6.38 -22.21 7.60
#